data_289f22d726eabc7739b3c6f9187f4333
#
_entry.id   289f22d726eabc7739b3c6f9187f4333
#
_cell.length_a   1.000
_cell.length_b   1.000
_cell.length_c   1.000
_cell.angle_alpha   90.00
_cell.angle_beta   90.00
_cell.angle_gamma   90.00
#
_symmetry.space_group_name_H-M   'P 1'
#
loop_
_entity.id
_entity.type
_entity.pdbx_description
1 polymer ?
#
loop_
_entity_poly.entity_id
_entity_poly.type
_entity_poly.pdbx_seq_one_letter_code
_entity_poly.pdbx_strand_id
1 'polypeptide(L)' 'MITIDPTVSAAVAWGRVRDQRNALLAASDWTDTFSAPTRLGHETYKAWQTYRQALRDITAQDDPNNITWPTAPSGEA' A
#
# COMPACT_ATOMS: atom_id res chain seq x y z
N MET A 1 33.53 -9.60 6.48
CA MET A 1 32.34 -8.94 5.99
C MET A 1 31.53 -9.85 5.08
N ILE A 2 30.26 -9.92 5.28
CA ILE A 2 29.40 -10.79 4.49
C ILE A 2 28.94 -10.05 3.25
N THR A 3 29.19 -10.66 2.10
CA THR A 3 28.68 -10.13 0.84
C THR A 3 27.24 -10.61 0.66
N ILE A 4 26.32 -9.68 0.50
CA ILE A 4 24.92 -10.04 0.34
C ILE A 4 24.67 -10.40 -1.11
N ASP A 5 24.14 -11.58 -1.32
CA ASP A 5 23.73 -12.03 -2.65
C ASP A 5 22.59 -11.13 -3.14
N PRO A 6 22.64 -10.63 -4.39
CA PRO A 6 21.58 -9.77 -4.91
C PRO A 6 20.20 -10.41 -4.84
N THR A 7 20.11 -11.73 -5.03
CA THR A 7 18.82 -12.43 -4.94
C THR A 7 18.28 -12.40 -3.52
N VAL A 8 19.14 -12.64 -2.53
CA VAL A 8 18.75 -12.57 -1.13
C VAL A 8 18.36 -11.15 -0.76
N SER A 9 19.14 -10.17 -1.24
CA SER A 9 18.85 -8.77 -0.99
C SER A 9 17.49 -8.38 -1.55
N ALA A 10 17.16 -8.83 -2.77
CA ALA A 10 15.87 -8.56 -3.38
C ALA A 10 14.73 -9.20 -2.58
N ALA A 11 14.93 -10.44 -2.13
CA ALA A 11 13.90 -11.13 -1.34
C ALA A 11 13.63 -10.38 -0.03
N VAL A 12 14.67 -9.90 0.63
CA VAL A 12 14.53 -9.13 1.86
C VAL A 12 13.79 -7.81 1.57
N ALA A 13 14.18 -7.13 0.49
CA ALA A 13 13.55 -5.86 0.13
C ALA A 13 12.07 -6.06 -0.19
N TRP A 14 11.71 -7.12 -0.92
CA TRP A 14 10.29 -7.41 -1.19
C TRP A 14 9.52 -7.73 0.08
N GLY A 15 10.16 -8.42 1.04
CA GLY A 15 9.55 -8.67 2.35
C GLY A 15 9.20 -7.37 3.07
N ARG A 16 10.11 -6.40 3.06
CA ARG A 16 9.87 -5.09 3.66
C ARG A 16 8.75 -4.34 2.95
N VAL A 17 8.72 -4.42 1.62
CA VAL A 17 7.66 -3.78 0.83
C VAL A 17 6.30 -4.36 1.22
N ARG A 18 6.20 -5.69 1.29
CA ARG A 18 4.94 -6.34 1.68
C ARG A 18 4.53 -5.99 3.09
N ASP A 19 5.48 -5.90 4.02
CA ASP A 19 5.17 -5.54 5.41
C ASP A 19 4.65 -4.12 5.48
N GLN A 20 5.27 -3.19 4.79
CA GLN A 20 4.82 -1.80 4.76
C GLN A 20 3.45 -1.70 4.09
N ARG A 21 3.27 -2.39 2.98
CA ARG A 21 1.96 -2.43 2.31
C ARG A 21 0.88 -2.95 3.26
N ASN A 22 1.15 -4.03 3.97
CA ASN A 22 0.17 -4.61 4.88
C ASN A 22 -0.18 -3.66 6.01
N ALA A 23 0.81 -2.92 6.52
CA ALA A 23 0.55 -1.91 7.55
C ALA A 23 -0.34 -0.78 7.01
N LEU A 24 -0.09 -0.34 5.78
CA LEU A 24 -0.90 0.71 5.17
C LEU A 24 -2.31 0.22 4.86
N LEU A 25 -2.46 -1.03 4.42
CA LEU A 25 -3.79 -1.61 4.22
C LEU A 25 -4.55 -1.70 5.54
N ALA A 26 -3.88 -2.16 6.60
CA ALA A 26 -4.50 -2.23 7.91
C ALA A 26 -4.92 -0.84 8.41
N ALA A 27 -4.08 0.16 8.19
CA ALA A 27 -4.39 1.52 8.62
C ALA A 27 -5.58 2.11 7.86
N SER A 28 -5.88 1.59 6.67
CA SER A 28 -7.00 2.08 5.87
C SER A 28 -8.19 1.11 5.82
N ASP A 29 -8.19 0.06 6.63
CA ASP A 29 -9.31 -0.90 6.67
C ASP A 29 -10.64 -0.26 7.05
N TRP A 30 -10.60 0.85 7.79
CA TRP A 30 -11.82 1.56 8.16
C TRP A 30 -12.63 2.00 6.95
N THR A 31 -11.98 2.15 5.78
CA THR A 31 -12.68 2.54 4.55
C THR A 31 -13.55 1.43 3.98
N ASP A 32 -13.36 0.20 4.43
CA ASP A 32 -14.19 -0.93 4.02
C ASP A 32 -15.39 -1.15 4.92
N THR A 33 -15.63 -0.25 5.87
CA THR A 33 -16.80 -0.35 6.75
C THR A 33 -18.07 0.03 6.00
N PHE A 34 -19.19 -0.48 6.48
CA PHE A 34 -20.49 -0.28 5.84
C PHE A 34 -20.86 1.20 5.72
N SER A 35 -20.47 2.02 6.69
CA SER A 35 -20.84 3.43 6.72
C SER A 35 -19.88 4.33 5.99
N ALA A 36 -18.69 3.84 5.58
CA ALA A 36 -17.66 4.69 4.99
C ALA A 36 -18.11 5.38 3.70
N PRO A 37 -18.78 4.69 2.75
CA PRO A 37 -19.20 5.37 1.53
C PRO A 37 -20.11 6.58 1.79
N THR A 38 -21.02 6.45 2.74
CA THR A 38 -21.94 7.53 3.08
C THR A 38 -21.21 8.65 3.80
N ARG A 39 -20.35 8.29 4.75
CA ARG A 39 -19.66 9.28 5.58
C ARG A 39 -18.62 10.08 4.77
N LEU A 40 -17.91 9.42 3.86
CA LEU A 40 -16.87 10.06 3.07
C LEU A 40 -17.38 10.78 1.84
N GLY A 41 -18.53 10.36 1.30
CA GLY A 41 -18.98 10.79 0.01
C GLY A 41 -18.37 9.95 -1.10
N HIS A 42 -19.03 9.93 -2.25
CA HIS A 42 -18.67 9.02 -3.34
C HIS A 42 -17.23 9.21 -3.83
N GLU A 43 -16.85 10.46 -4.08
CA GLU A 43 -15.54 10.74 -4.66
C GLU A 43 -14.40 10.38 -3.71
N THR A 44 -14.53 10.74 -2.44
CA THR A 44 -13.51 10.43 -1.44
C THR A 44 -13.43 8.93 -1.20
N TYR A 45 -14.58 8.26 -1.11
CA TYR A 45 -14.59 6.81 -0.95
C TYR A 45 -13.89 6.12 -2.13
N LYS A 46 -14.20 6.56 -3.35
CA LYS A 46 -13.59 6.00 -4.55
C LYS A 46 -12.08 6.22 -4.55
N ALA A 47 -11.62 7.39 -4.12
CA ALA A 47 -10.19 7.68 -4.03
C ALA A 47 -9.49 6.73 -3.07
N TRP A 48 -10.12 6.42 -1.93
CA TRP A 48 -9.56 5.44 -0.98
C TRP A 48 -9.50 4.04 -1.59
N GLN A 49 -10.52 3.64 -2.34
CA GLN A 49 -10.50 2.33 -2.99
C GLN A 49 -9.39 2.25 -4.03
N THR A 50 -9.16 3.32 -4.79
CA THR A 50 -8.07 3.38 -5.75
C THR A 50 -6.71 3.27 -5.05
N TYR A 51 -6.53 4.00 -3.95
CA TYR A 51 -5.32 3.94 -3.15
C TYR A 51 -5.06 2.51 -2.63
N ARG A 52 -6.09 1.87 -2.07
CA ARG A 52 -5.95 0.51 -1.56
C ARG A 52 -5.63 -0.49 -2.67
N GLN A 53 -6.22 -0.32 -3.85
CA GLN A 53 -5.91 -1.18 -4.98
C GLN A 53 -4.45 -1.01 -5.41
N ALA A 54 -3.95 0.23 -5.43
CA ALA A 54 -2.54 0.49 -5.74
C ALA A 54 -1.61 -0.17 -4.71
N LEU A 55 -2.01 -0.22 -3.44
CA LEU A 55 -1.25 -0.93 -2.41
C LEU A 55 -1.22 -2.43 -2.68
N ARG A 56 -2.36 -3.01 -3.06
CA ARG A 56 -2.42 -4.43 -3.38
C ARG A 56 -1.53 -4.77 -4.57
N ASP A 57 -1.40 -3.85 -5.52
CA ASP A 57 -0.62 -4.04 -6.73
C ASP A 57 0.85 -3.62 -6.57
N ILE A 58 1.27 -3.27 -5.36
CA ILE A 58 2.61 -2.71 -5.14
C ILE A 58 3.73 -3.63 -5.62
N THR A 59 3.53 -4.94 -5.53
CA THR A 59 4.53 -5.91 -5.94
C THR A 59 4.58 -6.12 -7.45
N ALA A 60 3.72 -5.45 -8.21
CA ALA A 60 3.81 -5.46 -9.67
C ALA A 60 4.96 -4.58 -10.18
N GLN A 61 5.52 -3.73 -9.34
CA GLN A 61 6.68 -2.92 -9.71
C GLN A 61 7.93 -3.78 -9.77
N ASP A 62 8.90 -3.34 -10.56
CA ASP A 62 10.06 -4.18 -10.90
C ASP A 62 11.16 -4.17 -9.84
N ASP A 63 11.29 -3.07 -9.10
CA ASP A 63 12.43 -2.86 -8.21
C ASP A 63 11.96 -2.62 -6.78
N PRO A 64 12.22 -3.58 -5.86
CA PRO A 64 11.78 -3.43 -4.47
C PRO A 64 12.54 -2.34 -3.72
N ASN A 65 13.66 -1.88 -4.25
CA ASN A 65 14.42 -0.80 -3.63
C ASN A 65 14.05 0.57 -4.16
N ASN A 66 13.14 0.63 -5.12
CA ASN A 66 12.72 1.87 -5.75
C ASN A 66 11.21 1.84 -6.00
N ILE A 67 10.46 1.69 -4.93
CA ILE A 67 9.00 1.60 -5.01
C ILE A 67 8.39 3.00 -5.06
N THR A 68 7.48 3.20 -6.00
CA THR A 68 6.62 4.38 -5.99
C THR A 68 5.39 4.07 -5.17
N TRP A 69 5.34 4.63 -3.97
CA TRP A 69 4.22 4.39 -3.06
C TRP A 69 3.05 5.29 -3.43
N PRO A 70 1.82 4.74 -3.44
CA PRO A 70 0.65 5.60 -3.65
C PRO A 70 0.47 6.56 -2.48
N THR A 71 -0.12 7.71 -2.77
CA THR A 71 -0.41 8.72 -1.76
C THR A 71 -1.83 8.54 -1.26
N ALA A 72 -1.99 8.46 0.05
CA ALA A 72 -3.32 8.34 0.64
C ALA A 72 -4.14 9.58 0.32
N PRO A 73 -5.45 9.42 0.05
CA PRO A 73 -6.32 10.57 -0.19
C PRO A 73 -6.36 11.48 1.03
N SER A 74 -6.48 12.77 0.79
CA SER A 74 -6.81 13.73 1.84
C SER A 74 -8.31 13.67 2.09
N GLY A 75 -8.76 14.21 3.18
CA GLY A 75 -10.20 14.25 3.47
C GLY A 75 -10.68 13.03 4.23
N GLU A 76 -9.81 12.42 4.98
CA GLU A 76 -10.21 11.41 5.95
C GLU A 76 -11.11 12.02 7.01
N ALA A 77 -12.00 11.22 7.53
CA ALA A 77 -12.93 11.68 8.53
C ALA A 77 -12.26 12.05 9.85
#